data_e3548f1b664e77c718ca17770f1b89b5
#
_entry.id   e3548f1b664e77c718ca17770f1b89b5
#
_cell.length_a   1.000
_cell.length_b   1.000
_cell.length_c   1.000
_cell.angle_alpha   90.00
_cell.angle_beta   90.00
_cell.angle_gamma   90.00
#
_symmetry.space_group_name_H-M   'P 1'
#
loop_
_entity.id
_entity.type
_entity.pdbx_description
1 polymer ?
#
loop_
_entity_poly.entity_id
_entity_poly.type
_entity_poly.pdbx_seq_one_letter_code
_entity_poly.pdbx_strand_id
1 'polypeptide(L)'
;MRKTQLHCLFYSQHLRSCVMISLVQRASKQCLVHTARGSLRRVCPTTNMVLTCRWAHNSVPFYSPASTKQTAAQAVDTTGLDRWRRFLPENPKADVRKVLLVGSGGLSIGQAGEFDYSGSQAIKALRESGIETILINPNIATIQTSQELASRIYFLPVSPDYVAYVLERERPDGIFLNFGGQSALNVGVKLDEMGVLERLGIQVLGSQPDVLRMCEDRDLFVQALDEIQIPVARSEAVSTVKEALDAAKNIGYPVIVRAAYALGGLGSGFADSEEELRDLSARSLSLSPQILVEKSLRGWKESEYEVLRDQQDNALICCNMENFDPLGIHTGDSIVVAPSQTLSDDNYHMLRSAALKVIRHLGIVGECNIQYALSPDSREYRVIEVNPRLSRSSALASKATGYPLAYTAAKLGLGYTLPELPNAVTKTTTACFEPSLDYIVTKMPKWDLSKFQHVKRDIGSSMKSVGEVMAIGRTFQESMQKALRGLEVGACGLDPKVDLASPEAA
;
A
#
# COMPACT_ATOMS: atom_id res chain seq x y z
N MET A 1 -26.05 47.51 19.16
CA MET A 1 -27.25 46.67 19.00
C MET A 1 -27.52 46.20 17.57
N ARG A 2 -26.52 45.81 16.75
CA ARG A 2 -26.76 45.25 15.39
C ARG A 2 -25.90 44.01 15.04
N LYS A 3 -25.20 43.42 15.99
CA LYS A 3 -24.39 42.22 15.76
C LYS A 3 -24.97 40.91 16.36
N THR A 4 -26.01 40.99 17.14
CA THR A 4 -26.62 39.85 17.87
C THR A 4 -27.81 39.21 17.13
N GLN A 5 -28.33 39.84 16.10
CA GLN A 5 -29.46 39.26 15.33
C GLN A 5 -29.10 38.35 14.18
N LEU A 6 -27.84 38.36 13.68
CA LEU A 6 -27.43 37.46 12.57
C LEU A 6 -27.06 36.06 13.05
N HIS A 7 -26.68 35.89 14.31
CA HIS A 7 -26.30 34.56 14.82
C HIS A 7 -27.50 33.64 15.13
N CYS A 8 -28.67 34.19 15.41
CA CYS A 8 -29.87 33.38 15.66
C CYS A 8 -30.54 32.82 14.42
N LEU A 9 -30.34 33.41 13.23
CA LEU A 9 -30.99 32.96 12.00
C LEU A 9 -30.29 31.74 11.36
N PHE A 10 -28.98 31.59 11.55
CA PHE A 10 -28.25 30.40 11.05
C PHE A 10 -28.45 29.14 11.88
N TYR A 11 -28.69 29.28 13.20
CA TYR A 11 -28.95 28.14 14.08
C TYR A 11 -30.35 27.55 13.87
N SER A 12 -31.31 28.36 13.44
CA SER A 12 -32.72 27.93 13.24
C SER A 12 -32.93 27.10 11.97
N GLN A 13 -32.11 27.31 10.93
CA GLN A 13 -32.23 26.53 9.67
C GLN A 13 -31.59 25.13 9.77
N HIS A 14 -30.49 24.96 10.51
CA HIS A 14 -29.88 23.64 10.69
C HIS A 14 -30.69 22.71 11.60
N LEU A 15 -31.32 23.25 12.64
CA LEU A 15 -32.21 22.47 13.52
C LEU A 15 -33.49 22.01 12.82
N ARG A 16 -34.02 22.79 11.89
CA ARG A 16 -35.21 22.40 11.10
C ARG A 16 -34.90 21.29 10.12
N SER A 17 -33.71 21.26 9.52
CA SER A 17 -33.31 20.20 8.59
C SER A 17 -33.04 18.86 9.30
N CYS A 18 -32.41 18.88 10.47
CA CYS A 18 -32.18 17.66 11.24
C CYS A 18 -33.43 17.06 11.84
N VAL A 19 -34.40 17.88 12.28
CA VAL A 19 -35.67 17.40 12.81
C VAL A 19 -36.54 16.83 11.69
N MET A 20 -36.54 17.39 10.50
CA MET A 20 -37.26 16.86 9.33
C MET A 20 -36.75 15.49 8.88
N ILE A 21 -35.43 15.28 8.85
CA ILE A 21 -34.82 13.99 8.47
C ILE A 21 -35.15 12.90 9.52
N SER A 22 -35.13 13.22 10.80
CA SER A 22 -35.48 12.28 11.88
C SER A 22 -36.96 11.91 11.87
N LEU A 23 -37.86 12.83 11.53
CA LEU A 23 -39.29 12.57 11.43
C LEU A 23 -39.65 11.73 10.19
N VAL A 24 -38.98 11.92 9.10
CA VAL A 24 -39.18 11.12 7.86
C VAL A 24 -38.70 9.67 8.04
N GLN A 25 -37.60 9.44 8.77
CA GLN A 25 -37.11 8.09 9.07
C GLN A 25 -37.97 7.30 10.07
N ARG A 26 -38.67 7.97 11.00
CA ARG A 26 -39.61 7.30 11.92
C ARG A 26 -40.96 7.01 11.28
N ALA A 27 -41.41 7.78 10.30
CA ALA A 27 -42.68 7.56 9.63
C ALA A 27 -42.68 6.40 8.60
N SER A 28 -41.50 5.99 8.11
CA SER A 28 -41.37 4.94 7.11
C SER A 28 -41.57 3.50 7.59
N LYS A 29 -41.65 3.28 8.90
CA LYS A 29 -41.80 1.92 9.49
C LYS A 29 -43.25 1.49 9.84
N GLN A 30 -44.27 2.32 9.65
CA GLN A 30 -45.66 2.00 10.04
C GLN A 30 -46.76 2.35 9.03
N CYS A 31 -46.48 2.44 7.73
CA CYS A 31 -47.54 2.73 6.76
C CYS A 31 -47.75 1.59 5.74
N LEU A 32 -48.94 1.01 5.79
CA LEU A 32 -49.48 0.17 4.72
C LEU A 32 -49.88 1.04 3.50
N VAL A 33 -49.44 0.63 2.33
CA VAL A 33 -49.70 1.35 1.06
C VAL A 33 -50.84 0.67 0.34
N HIS A 34 -51.95 1.40 0.12
CA HIS A 34 -52.99 1.02 -0.84
C HIS A 34 -52.82 1.81 -2.14
N THR A 35 -52.68 1.10 -3.25
CA THR A 35 -52.61 1.69 -4.59
C THR A 35 -53.95 1.66 -5.26
N ALA A 36 -54.51 2.81 -5.61
CA ALA A 36 -55.56 2.94 -6.60
C ALA A 36 -55.17 4.04 -7.61
N ARG A 37 -55.22 3.68 -8.85
CA ARG A 37 -54.95 4.47 -10.06
C ARG A 37 -54.59 5.96 -9.86
N GLY A 38 -53.36 6.28 -9.99
CA GLY A 38 -52.86 7.61 -10.36
C GLY A 38 -52.67 8.64 -9.23
N SER A 39 -52.90 8.31 -7.98
CA SER A 39 -52.57 9.21 -6.85
C SER A 39 -52.26 8.44 -5.55
N LEU A 40 -51.15 8.77 -4.91
CA LEU A 40 -50.79 8.27 -3.60
C LEU A 40 -51.47 9.14 -2.55
N ARG A 41 -52.40 8.58 -1.75
CA ARG A 41 -52.91 9.23 -0.54
C ARG A 41 -52.30 8.59 0.69
N ARG A 42 -51.63 9.38 1.51
CA ARG A 42 -51.21 8.97 2.85
C ARG A 42 -52.15 9.58 3.89
N VAL A 43 -52.73 8.74 4.74
CA VAL A 43 -53.50 9.17 5.89
C VAL A 43 -52.68 8.94 7.12
N CYS A 44 -52.45 9.98 7.90
CA CYS A 44 -51.77 9.91 9.20
C CYS A 44 -52.84 9.80 10.30
N PRO A 45 -52.76 8.80 11.22
CA PRO A 45 -53.82 8.54 12.19
C PRO A 45 -53.96 9.60 13.32
N THR A 46 -53.05 10.55 13.42
CA THR A 46 -53.03 11.49 14.58
C THR A 46 -53.38 12.94 14.26
N THR A 47 -53.62 13.27 13.00
CA THR A 47 -54.08 14.61 12.63
C THR A 47 -54.93 14.53 11.37
N ASN A 48 -56.17 15.12 11.42
CA ASN A 48 -57.10 15.21 10.28
C ASN A 48 -56.58 16.13 9.14
N MET A 49 -55.29 16.07 8.80
CA MET A 49 -54.70 16.88 7.74
C MET A 49 -54.39 16.00 6.54
N VAL A 50 -55.11 16.22 5.45
CA VAL A 50 -54.85 15.61 4.14
C VAL A 50 -53.80 16.43 3.41
N LEU A 51 -52.59 15.89 3.31
CA LEU A 51 -51.52 16.48 2.48
C LEU A 51 -51.58 15.91 1.07
N THR A 52 -52.00 16.72 0.11
CA THR A 52 -51.90 16.42 -1.31
C THR A 52 -50.58 16.94 -1.85
N CYS A 53 -49.64 16.05 -2.09
CA CYS A 53 -48.43 16.37 -2.86
C CYS A 53 -48.69 16.19 -4.36
N ARG A 54 -48.74 17.29 -5.13
CA ARG A 54 -48.64 17.21 -6.60
C ARG A 54 -47.13 17.18 -6.96
N TRP A 55 -46.73 16.10 -7.57
CA TRP A 55 -45.41 16.02 -8.23
C TRP A 55 -45.51 16.69 -9.57
N ALA A 56 -44.70 17.74 -9.80
CA ALA A 56 -44.48 18.25 -11.12
C ALA A 56 -43.62 17.22 -11.88
N HIS A 57 -44.12 16.71 -12.98
CA HIS A 57 -43.38 15.84 -13.90
C HIS A 57 -42.24 16.66 -14.54
N ASN A 58 -41.06 16.53 -13.99
CA ASN A 58 -39.84 16.63 -14.80
C ASN A 58 -39.36 15.19 -14.98
N SER A 59 -39.47 14.73 -16.20
CA SER A 59 -39.18 13.39 -16.65
C SER A 59 -37.70 13.04 -16.46
N VAL A 60 -37.40 12.37 -15.36
CA VAL A 60 -36.19 11.55 -15.25
C VAL A 60 -36.65 10.12 -15.58
N PRO A 61 -36.11 9.45 -16.58
CA PRO A 61 -36.54 8.10 -16.95
C PRO A 61 -36.20 7.14 -15.82
N PHE A 62 -37.24 6.56 -15.21
CA PHE A 62 -37.12 5.37 -14.37
C PHE A 62 -36.68 4.21 -15.24
N TYR A 63 -35.53 3.60 -14.94
CA TYR A 63 -35.13 2.34 -15.54
C TYR A 63 -36.12 1.23 -15.13
N SER A 64 -36.87 0.73 -16.08
CA SER A 64 -37.65 -0.50 -15.97
C SER A 64 -36.73 -1.68 -16.31
N PRO A 65 -36.70 -2.78 -15.55
CA PRO A 65 -35.99 -3.98 -15.98
C PRO A 65 -36.79 -4.69 -17.06
N ALA A 66 -36.53 -4.35 -18.30
CA ALA A 66 -37.10 -5.06 -19.44
C ALA A 66 -35.95 -5.61 -20.30
N SER A 67 -35.96 -6.94 -20.39
CA SER A 67 -35.34 -7.79 -21.42
C SER A 67 -33.84 -7.56 -21.66
N THR A 68 -33.05 -8.52 -21.19
CA THR A 68 -31.72 -8.88 -21.69
C THR A 68 -31.72 -9.02 -23.22
N LYS A 69 -31.62 -7.91 -23.93
CA LYS A 69 -30.88 -7.87 -25.18
C LYS A 69 -29.48 -7.45 -24.78
N GLN A 70 -28.51 -8.34 -25.01
CA GLN A 70 -27.09 -8.00 -25.03
C GLN A 70 -26.94 -6.74 -25.90
N THR A 71 -26.92 -5.57 -25.26
CA THR A 71 -26.34 -4.39 -25.87
C THR A 71 -24.88 -4.72 -26.00
N ALA A 72 -24.43 -4.83 -27.24
CA ALA A 72 -23.04 -4.83 -27.61
C ALA A 72 -22.38 -3.80 -26.71
N ALA A 73 -21.36 -4.23 -25.92
CA ALA A 73 -20.53 -3.33 -25.15
C ALA A 73 -20.17 -2.19 -26.11
N GLN A 74 -20.56 -0.97 -25.77
CA GLN A 74 -20.11 0.19 -26.51
C GLN A 74 -18.59 0.09 -26.50
N ALA A 75 -18.02 -0.20 -27.67
CA ALA A 75 -16.58 -0.21 -27.84
C ALA A 75 -16.11 1.14 -27.31
N VAL A 76 -15.32 1.11 -26.25
CA VAL A 76 -14.65 2.31 -25.76
C VAL A 76 -13.98 2.90 -27.00
N ASP A 77 -14.22 4.18 -27.26
CA ASP A 77 -13.58 4.85 -28.38
C ASP A 77 -12.06 4.85 -28.14
N THR A 78 -11.39 3.84 -28.65
CA THR A 78 -9.94 3.63 -28.57
C THR A 78 -9.21 4.43 -29.64
N THR A 79 -9.93 5.17 -30.49
CA THR A 79 -9.33 5.88 -31.64
C THR A 79 -8.23 6.83 -31.22
N GLY A 80 -8.32 7.44 -30.04
CA GLY A 80 -7.27 8.26 -29.45
C GLY A 80 -6.02 7.44 -29.08
N LEU A 81 -6.20 6.32 -28.37
CA LEU A 81 -5.10 5.45 -27.91
C LEU A 81 -4.46 4.70 -29.09
N ASP A 82 -5.27 4.17 -30.01
CA ASP A 82 -4.79 3.45 -31.20
C ASP A 82 -4.00 4.37 -32.12
N ARG A 83 -4.36 5.66 -32.16
CA ARG A 83 -3.59 6.66 -32.89
C ARG A 83 -2.16 6.83 -32.37
N TRP A 84 -1.96 6.73 -31.05
CA TRP A 84 -0.63 6.84 -30.43
C TRP A 84 0.14 5.53 -30.47
N ARG A 85 -0.52 4.38 -30.32
CA ARG A 85 0.10 3.04 -30.31
C ARG A 85 0.98 2.79 -31.55
N ARG A 86 0.60 3.29 -32.72
CA ARG A 86 1.38 3.14 -33.95
C ARG A 86 2.73 3.85 -33.94
N PHE A 87 2.97 4.77 -32.98
CA PHE A 87 4.23 5.47 -32.81
C PHE A 87 5.10 4.89 -31.70
N LEU A 88 4.56 3.93 -30.93
CA LEU A 88 5.33 3.25 -29.92
C LEU A 88 6.20 2.18 -30.57
N PRO A 89 7.43 1.98 -30.06
CA PRO A 89 8.28 0.88 -30.54
C PRO A 89 7.56 -0.46 -30.26
N GLU A 90 7.77 -1.41 -31.15
CA GLU A 90 7.34 -2.78 -30.90
C GLU A 90 8.03 -3.30 -29.65
N ASN A 91 7.24 -3.76 -28.69
CA ASN A 91 7.73 -4.33 -27.46
C ASN A 91 7.17 -5.75 -27.33
N PRO A 92 8.01 -6.79 -27.40
CA PRO A 92 7.54 -8.16 -27.30
C PRO A 92 6.91 -8.40 -25.93
N LYS A 93 5.68 -8.92 -25.92
CA LYS A 93 5.03 -9.39 -24.71
C LYS A 93 5.59 -10.74 -24.31
N ALA A 94 5.54 -11.07 -23.01
CA ALA A 94 5.87 -12.39 -22.55
C ALA A 94 4.94 -13.42 -23.22
N ASP A 95 5.52 -14.43 -23.87
CA ASP A 95 4.76 -15.54 -24.47
C ASP A 95 4.44 -16.56 -23.38
N VAL A 96 3.48 -16.22 -22.54
CA VAL A 96 3.05 -17.04 -21.41
C VAL A 96 1.54 -17.27 -21.45
N ARG A 97 1.11 -18.49 -21.24
CA ARG A 97 -0.29 -18.92 -21.20
C ARG A 97 -0.72 -19.32 -19.80
N LYS A 98 0.22 -19.82 -19.02
CA LYS A 98 0.03 -20.29 -17.65
C LYS A 98 1.08 -19.66 -16.74
N VAL A 99 0.67 -19.05 -15.65
CA VAL A 99 1.54 -18.34 -14.72
C VAL A 99 1.28 -18.79 -13.27
N LEU A 100 2.35 -19.04 -12.53
CA LEU A 100 2.29 -19.23 -11.08
C LEU A 100 2.43 -17.87 -10.40
N LEU A 101 1.46 -17.51 -9.57
CA LEU A 101 1.54 -16.39 -8.64
C LEU A 101 1.87 -16.92 -7.23
N VAL A 102 2.97 -16.43 -6.67
CA VAL A 102 3.32 -16.74 -5.27
C VAL A 102 2.60 -15.75 -4.36
N GLY A 103 1.72 -16.27 -3.50
CA GLY A 103 0.92 -15.49 -2.57
C GLY A 103 1.71 -15.05 -1.32
N SER A 104 1.03 -14.32 -0.44
CA SER A 104 1.64 -13.70 0.75
C SER A 104 1.99 -14.68 1.88
N GLY A 105 1.52 -15.91 1.81
CA GLY A 105 1.79 -16.89 2.86
C GLY A 105 0.82 -16.81 4.04
N GLY A 106 1.28 -17.29 5.19
CA GLY A 106 0.50 -17.35 6.43
C GLY A 106 0.28 -15.95 7.05
N LEU A 107 -0.73 -15.86 7.90
CA LEU A 107 -1.02 -14.61 8.65
C LEU A 107 0.08 -14.34 9.68
N SER A 108 0.71 -13.19 9.54
CA SER A 108 1.65 -12.65 10.53
C SER A 108 1.59 -11.11 10.52
N ILE A 109 2.01 -10.48 11.59
CA ILE A 109 2.14 -9.02 11.63
C ILE A 109 3.16 -8.61 10.57
N GLY A 110 2.81 -7.66 9.69
CA GLY A 110 3.65 -7.18 8.60
C GLY A 110 3.64 -8.02 7.33
N GLN A 111 2.88 -9.11 7.32
CA GLN A 111 2.82 -10.01 6.16
C GLN A 111 1.40 -10.55 5.97
N ALA A 112 0.67 -10.54 5.11
CA ALA A 112 -0.61 -11.17 4.82
C ALA A 112 -1.68 -10.20 4.34
N GLY A 113 -2.46 -9.59 5.21
CA GLY A 113 -3.61 -8.76 4.83
C GLY A 113 -3.25 -7.60 3.91
N GLU A 114 -2.08 -7.04 4.08
CA GLU A 114 -1.56 -5.97 3.24
C GLU A 114 -1.33 -6.39 1.79
N PHE A 115 -1.04 -7.66 1.56
CA PHE A 115 -0.76 -8.19 0.22
C PHE A 115 -1.99 -8.82 -0.45
N ASP A 116 -3.13 -8.90 0.24
CA ASP A 116 -4.36 -9.43 -0.33
C ASP A 116 -4.80 -8.65 -1.56
N TYR A 117 -4.72 -7.33 -1.49
CA TYR A 117 -5.02 -6.44 -2.61
C TYR A 117 -4.09 -6.67 -3.80
N SER A 118 -2.78 -6.70 -3.57
CA SER A 118 -1.79 -6.81 -4.66
C SER A 118 -1.93 -8.12 -5.43
N GLY A 119 -2.01 -9.25 -4.73
CA GLY A 119 -2.18 -10.55 -5.37
C GLY A 119 -3.51 -10.67 -6.12
N SER A 120 -4.60 -10.18 -5.53
CA SER A 120 -5.92 -10.18 -6.18
C SER A 120 -5.94 -9.36 -7.47
N GLN A 121 -5.31 -8.20 -7.48
CA GLN A 121 -5.20 -7.35 -8.66
C GLN A 121 -4.29 -7.95 -9.74
N ALA A 122 -3.22 -8.65 -9.34
CA ALA A 122 -2.38 -9.38 -10.26
C ALA A 122 -3.16 -10.52 -10.95
N ILE A 123 -3.90 -11.33 -10.18
CA ILE A 123 -4.75 -12.39 -10.73
C ILE A 123 -5.78 -11.80 -11.70
N LYS A 124 -6.41 -10.68 -11.34
CA LYS A 124 -7.34 -9.97 -12.22
C LYS A 124 -6.66 -9.56 -13.53
N ALA A 125 -5.47 -8.97 -13.47
CA ALA A 125 -4.71 -8.53 -14.65
C ALA A 125 -4.35 -9.71 -15.57
N LEU A 126 -3.92 -10.84 -15.00
CA LEU A 126 -3.62 -12.07 -15.73
C LEU A 126 -4.87 -12.63 -16.41
N ARG A 127 -5.97 -12.76 -15.68
CA ARG A 127 -7.26 -13.26 -16.22
C ARG A 127 -7.79 -12.40 -17.36
N GLU A 128 -7.71 -11.07 -17.24
CA GLU A 128 -8.09 -10.14 -18.31
C GLU A 128 -7.15 -10.21 -19.53
N SER A 129 -5.96 -10.77 -19.36
CA SER A 129 -5.03 -11.07 -20.46
C SER A 129 -5.24 -12.47 -21.06
N GLY A 130 -6.22 -13.25 -20.58
CA GLY A 130 -6.47 -14.62 -21.03
C GLY A 130 -5.45 -15.65 -20.51
N ILE A 131 -4.72 -15.34 -19.43
CA ILE A 131 -3.66 -16.18 -18.85
C ILE A 131 -4.23 -17.05 -17.73
N GLU A 132 -3.99 -18.36 -17.80
CA GLU A 132 -4.30 -19.29 -16.71
C GLU A 132 -3.43 -18.98 -15.51
N THR A 133 -4.05 -18.72 -14.36
CA THR A 133 -3.34 -18.35 -13.13
C THR A 133 -3.42 -19.46 -12.11
N ILE A 134 -2.28 -19.89 -11.65
CA ILE A 134 -2.10 -20.80 -10.51
C ILE A 134 -1.67 -19.94 -9.32
N LEU A 135 -2.31 -20.13 -8.18
CA LEU A 135 -1.96 -19.47 -6.93
C LEU A 135 -1.46 -20.49 -5.92
N ILE A 136 -0.33 -20.21 -5.27
CA ILE A 136 0.09 -20.91 -4.05
C ILE A 136 -0.05 -19.95 -2.86
N ASN A 137 -0.93 -20.30 -1.90
CA ASN A 137 -1.14 -19.51 -0.69
C ASN A 137 -1.82 -20.38 0.39
N PRO A 138 -1.23 -20.58 1.57
CA PRO A 138 -1.81 -21.38 2.65
C PRO A 138 -2.98 -20.69 3.35
N ASN A 139 -3.15 -19.38 3.17
CA ASN A 139 -4.18 -18.59 3.86
C ASN A 139 -5.54 -18.82 3.20
N ILE A 140 -6.45 -19.45 3.92
CA ILE A 140 -7.84 -19.70 3.48
C ILE A 140 -8.76 -18.47 3.69
N ALA A 141 -8.30 -17.48 4.43
CA ALA A 141 -9.10 -16.30 4.79
C ALA A 141 -8.77 -15.05 3.95
N THR A 142 -8.02 -15.21 2.86
CA THR A 142 -7.69 -14.13 1.93
C THR A 142 -8.62 -14.11 0.73
N ILE A 143 -8.89 -12.92 0.20
CA ILE A 143 -9.61 -12.76 -1.07
C ILE A 143 -8.88 -13.46 -2.23
N GLN A 144 -7.55 -13.58 -2.18
CA GLN A 144 -6.75 -14.25 -3.23
C GLN A 144 -7.18 -15.71 -3.45
N THR A 145 -7.54 -16.42 -2.38
CA THR A 145 -7.95 -17.82 -2.40
C THR A 145 -9.47 -18.01 -2.57
N SER A 146 -10.21 -16.93 -2.89
CA SER A 146 -11.62 -17.05 -3.22
C SER A 146 -11.82 -17.86 -4.49
N GLN A 147 -12.91 -18.64 -4.51
CA GLN A 147 -13.31 -19.40 -5.68
C GLN A 147 -13.44 -18.48 -6.91
N GLU A 148 -13.10 -19.00 -8.07
CA GLU A 148 -13.20 -18.32 -9.38
C GLU A 148 -12.24 -17.11 -9.57
N LEU A 149 -11.38 -16.79 -8.61
CA LEU A 149 -10.39 -15.73 -8.80
C LEU A 149 -9.20 -16.27 -9.61
N ALA A 150 -8.44 -17.23 -9.05
CA ALA A 150 -7.41 -17.97 -9.78
C ALA A 150 -7.97 -19.23 -10.43
N SER A 151 -7.37 -19.69 -11.53
CA SER A 151 -7.77 -20.93 -12.22
C SER A 151 -7.55 -22.17 -11.36
N ARG A 152 -6.49 -22.15 -10.54
CA ARG A 152 -6.16 -23.21 -9.60
C ARG A 152 -5.47 -22.67 -8.36
N ILE A 153 -5.80 -23.20 -7.19
CA ILE A 153 -5.27 -22.76 -5.90
C ILE A 153 -4.62 -23.94 -5.17
N TYR A 154 -3.39 -23.72 -4.71
CA TYR A 154 -2.66 -24.63 -3.85
C TYR A 154 -2.58 -24.05 -2.43
N PHE A 155 -3.26 -24.68 -1.48
CA PHE A 155 -3.20 -24.34 -0.06
C PHE A 155 -1.96 -24.97 0.59
N LEU A 156 -0.79 -24.57 0.14
CA LEU A 156 0.50 -25.07 0.57
C LEU A 156 1.37 -23.93 1.13
N PRO A 157 2.30 -24.24 2.04
CA PRO A 157 3.25 -23.25 2.54
C PRO A 157 4.03 -22.55 1.42
N VAL A 158 4.28 -21.26 1.56
CA VAL A 158 5.14 -20.50 0.67
C VAL A 158 6.60 -20.74 1.08
N SER A 159 7.13 -21.90 0.67
CA SER A 159 8.54 -22.26 0.86
C SER A 159 9.14 -22.82 -0.45
N PRO A 160 10.48 -22.78 -0.63
CA PRO A 160 11.11 -23.21 -1.86
C PRO A 160 10.68 -24.62 -2.31
N ASP A 161 10.62 -25.58 -1.38
CA ASP A 161 10.29 -26.98 -1.69
C ASP A 161 8.86 -27.15 -2.21
N TYR A 162 7.88 -26.48 -1.55
CA TYR A 162 6.48 -26.55 -1.99
C TYR A 162 6.24 -25.78 -3.27
N VAL A 163 6.90 -24.64 -3.46
CA VAL A 163 6.79 -23.90 -4.72
C VAL A 163 7.43 -24.68 -5.85
N ALA A 164 8.61 -25.29 -5.64
CA ALA A 164 9.25 -26.18 -6.62
C ALA A 164 8.35 -27.35 -7.00
N TYR A 165 7.71 -28.00 -6.02
CA TYR A 165 6.72 -29.07 -6.26
C TYR A 165 5.57 -28.61 -7.16
N VAL A 166 5.02 -27.42 -6.91
CA VAL A 166 3.92 -26.88 -7.73
C VAL A 166 4.43 -26.55 -9.14
N LEU A 167 5.63 -25.98 -9.28
CA LEU A 167 6.25 -25.71 -10.58
C LEU A 167 6.46 -27.00 -11.40
N GLU A 168 6.95 -28.06 -10.77
CA GLU A 168 7.16 -29.36 -11.42
C GLU A 168 5.84 -30.01 -11.86
N ARG A 169 4.81 -29.90 -11.05
CA ARG A 169 3.49 -30.45 -11.32
C ARG A 169 2.72 -29.68 -12.40
N GLU A 170 2.71 -28.36 -12.29
CA GLU A 170 1.88 -27.50 -13.14
C GLU A 170 2.57 -27.08 -14.43
N ARG A 171 3.90 -27.04 -14.44
CA ARG A 171 4.69 -26.58 -15.58
C ARG A 171 4.18 -25.25 -16.15
N PRO A 172 4.10 -24.18 -15.33
CA PRO A 172 3.72 -22.86 -15.85
C PRO A 172 4.82 -22.33 -16.75
N ASP A 173 4.47 -21.41 -17.66
CA ASP A 173 5.42 -20.73 -18.51
C ASP A 173 6.18 -19.64 -17.75
N GLY A 174 5.53 -19.05 -16.73
CA GLY A 174 6.12 -17.98 -15.95
C GLY A 174 5.72 -17.98 -14.47
N ILE A 175 6.47 -17.21 -13.68
CA ILE A 175 6.24 -17.01 -12.25
C ILE A 175 6.30 -15.53 -11.88
N PHE A 176 5.36 -15.08 -11.04
CA PHE A 176 5.39 -13.78 -10.37
C PHE A 176 5.81 -13.90 -8.91
N LEU A 177 6.81 -13.10 -8.51
CA LEU A 177 7.38 -13.07 -7.16
C LEU A 177 7.00 -11.81 -6.37
N ASN A 178 6.67 -10.70 -7.06
CA ASN A 178 6.56 -9.36 -6.48
C ASN A 178 5.22 -9.07 -5.75
N PHE A 179 4.29 -10.03 -5.71
CA PHE A 179 2.93 -9.84 -5.19
C PHE A 179 2.66 -10.53 -3.84
N GLY A 180 3.58 -11.34 -3.37
CA GLY A 180 3.44 -12.12 -2.14
C GLY A 180 4.31 -11.65 -0.98
N GLY A 181 4.76 -10.39 -1.02
CA GLY A 181 5.60 -9.81 0.02
C GLY A 181 6.99 -10.44 0.12
N GLN A 182 7.64 -10.26 1.24
CA GLN A 182 9.02 -10.72 1.47
C GLN A 182 9.17 -12.24 1.32
N SER A 183 8.19 -13.01 1.78
CA SER A 183 8.24 -14.47 1.68
C SER A 183 8.35 -14.95 0.23
N ALA A 184 7.60 -14.32 -0.68
CA ALA A 184 7.65 -14.67 -2.10
C ALA A 184 8.98 -14.30 -2.75
N LEU A 185 9.55 -13.14 -2.40
CA LEU A 185 10.88 -12.75 -2.90
C LEU A 185 11.96 -13.72 -2.44
N ASN A 186 12.00 -14.04 -1.15
CA ASN A 186 12.98 -14.98 -0.60
C ASN A 186 12.89 -16.37 -1.27
N VAL A 187 11.66 -16.85 -1.51
CA VAL A 187 11.43 -18.09 -2.25
C VAL A 187 11.95 -17.99 -3.67
N GLY A 188 11.70 -16.86 -4.36
CA GLY A 188 12.15 -16.65 -5.73
C GLY A 188 13.66 -16.70 -5.87
N VAL A 189 14.38 -15.97 -5.02
CA VAL A 189 15.86 -15.99 -4.96
C VAL A 189 16.36 -17.42 -4.69
N LYS A 190 15.72 -18.14 -3.76
CA LYS A 190 16.15 -19.52 -3.43
C LYS A 190 15.88 -20.52 -4.54
N LEU A 191 14.78 -20.40 -5.27
CA LEU A 191 14.49 -21.24 -6.45
C LEU A 191 15.48 -21.02 -7.58
N ASP A 192 15.93 -19.79 -7.76
CA ASP A 192 16.98 -19.43 -8.70
C ASP A 192 18.32 -20.06 -8.31
N GLU A 193 18.76 -19.92 -7.06
CA GLU A 193 19.96 -20.54 -6.51
C GLU A 193 19.95 -22.08 -6.63
N MET A 194 18.77 -22.69 -6.50
CA MET A 194 18.58 -24.15 -6.68
C MET A 194 18.56 -24.56 -8.15
N GLY A 195 18.63 -23.63 -9.10
CA GLY A 195 18.53 -23.91 -10.53
C GLY A 195 17.18 -24.47 -10.98
N VAL A 196 16.13 -24.32 -10.16
CA VAL A 196 14.80 -24.86 -10.47
C VAL A 196 14.16 -24.12 -11.62
N LEU A 197 14.26 -22.81 -11.64
CA LEU A 197 13.65 -21.96 -12.68
C LEU A 197 14.26 -22.26 -14.04
N GLU A 198 15.57 -22.30 -14.14
CA GLU A 198 16.29 -22.63 -15.37
C GLU A 198 16.00 -24.06 -15.84
N ARG A 199 16.12 -25.06 -14.97
CA ARG A 199 15.85 -26.48 -15.27
C ARG A 199 14.44 -26.71 -15.81
N LEU A 200 13.45 -25.96 -15.35
CA LEU A 200 12.06 -26.09 -15.77
C LEU A 200 11.70 -25.15 -16.94
N GLY A 201 12.58 -24.23 -17.31
CA GLY A 201 12.32 -23.22 -18.34
C GLY A 201 11.26 -22.18 -17.92
N ILE A 202 11.18 -21.86 -16.63
CA ILE A 202 10.20 -20.94 -16.07
C ILE A 202 10.71 -19.50 -16.19
N GLN A 203 9.97 -18.65 -16.88
CA GLN A 203 10.30 -17.23 -17.00
C GLN A 203 9.89 -16.48 -15.74
N VAL A 204 10.80 -15.73 -15.12
CA VAL A 204 10.45 -14.76 -14.06
C VAL A 204 9.85 -13.52 -14.69
N LEU A 205 8.64 -13.17 -14.26
CA LEU A 205 7.89 -12.03 -14.79
C LEU A 205 8.06 -10.83 -13.84
N GLY A 206 8.47 -9.68 -14.40
CA GLY A 206 8.83 -8.48 -13.64
C GLY A 206 10.31 -8.43 -13.29
N SER A 207 10.64 -8.00 -12.07
CA SER A 207 12.04 -7.90 -11.61
C SER A 207 12.69 -9.28 -11.51
N GLN A 208 13.90 -9.39 -12.06
CA GLN A 208 14.64 -10.64 -12.12
C GLN A 208 15.27 -11.01 -10.77
N PRO A 209 15.60 -12.27 -10.49
CA PRO A 209 16.18 -12.70 -9.21
C PRO A 209 17.44 -11.94 -8.79
N ASP A 210 18.31 -11.57 -9.74
CA ASP A 210 19.51 -10.79 -9.46
C ASP A 210 19.18 -9.39 -8.95
N VAL A 211 18.15 -8.75 -9.51
CA VAL A 211 17.65 -7.45 -9.05
C VAL A 211 17.08 -7.58 -7.64
N LEU A 212 16.33 -8.66 -7.37
CA LEU A 212 15.79 -8.92 -6.03
C LEU A 212 16.93 -9.11 -5.02
N ARG A 213 17.94 -9.90 -5.37
CA ARG A 213 19.13 -10.13 -4.53
C ARG A 213 19.88 -8.81 -4.25
N MET A 214 20.10 -7.99 -5.28
CA MET A 214 20.74 -6.68 -5.15
C MET A 214 19.99 -5.73 -4.21
N CYS A 215 18.66 -5.76 -4.20
CA CYS A 215 17.87 -4.94 -3.29
C CYS A 215 17.85 -5.44 -1.84
N GLU A 216 17.95 -6.77 -1.64
CA GLU A 216 17.81 -7.41 -0.33
C GLU A 216 19.16 -7.60 0.38
N ASP A 217 20.24 -7.83 -0.36
CA ASP A 217 21.59 -7.90 0.19
C ASP A 217 22.13 -6.50 0.44
N ARG A 218 22.46 -6.22 1.69
CA ARG A 218 22.83 -4.87 2.12
C ARG A 218 24.14 -4.39 1.52
N ASP A 219 25.11 -5.28 1.34
CA ASP A 219 26.40 -4.91 0.78
C ASP A 219 26.27 -4.61 -0.70
N LEU A 220 25.55 -5.46 -1.43
CA LEU A 220 25.25 -5.24 -2.87
C LEU A 220 24.43 -3.95 -3.07
N PHE A 221 23.44 -3.72 -2.19
CA PHE A 221 22.60 -2.52 -2.24
C PHE A 221 23.41 -1.23 -2.04
N VAL A 222 24.29 -1.22 -1.02
CA VAL A 222 25.15 -0.05 -0.73
C VAL A 222 26.10 0.20 -1.91
N GLN A 223 26.72 -0.84 -2.48
CA GLN A 223 27.61 -0.73 -3.64
C GLN A 223 26.86 -0.16 -4.84
N ALA A 224 25.68 -0.70 -5.15
CA ALA A 224 24.87 -0.24 -6.28
C ALA A 224 24.45 1.24 -6.14
N LEU A 225 24.10 1.70 -4.92
CA LEU A 225 23.76 3.10 -4.71
C LEU A 225 24.96 4.03 -4.73
N ASP A 226 26.15 3.56 -4.30
CA ASP A 226 27.40 4.32 -4.37
C ASP A 226 27.82 4.57 -5.82
N GLU A 227 27.67 3.59 -6.71
CA GLU A 227 27.94 3.74 -8.16
C GLU A 227 27.21 4.92 -8.78
N ILE A 228 26.01 5.22 -8.29
CA ILE A 228 25.18 6.34 -8.74
C ILE A 228 25.21 7.53 -7.80
N GLN A 229 26.09 7.54 -6.80
CA GLN A 229 26.24 8.62 -5.81
C GLN A 229 24.93 8.97 -5.10
N ILE A 230 24.15 7.96 -4.75
CA ILE A 230 22.95 8.10 -3.91
C ILE A 230 23.34 7.75 -2.46
N PRO A 231 23.17 8.68 -1.52
CA PRO A 231 23.66 8.47 -0.16
C PRO A 231 22.76 7.50 0.62
N VAL A 232 23.42 6.55 1.30
CA VAL A 232 22.83 5.66 2.29
C VAL A 232 23.37 5.97 3.68
N ALA A 233 22.74 5.46 4.73
CA ALA A 233 23.30 5.56 6.06
C ALA A 233 24.57 4.70 6.15
N ARG A 234 25.59 5.22 6.86
CA ARG A 234 26.83 4.48 7.07
C ARG A 234 26.55 3.21 7.86
N SER A 235 26.94 2.06 7.32
CA SER A 235 26.61 0.76 7.88
C SER A 235 27.76 -0.25 7.68
N GLU A 236 27.77 -1.28 8.50
CA GLU A 236 28.66 -2.44 8.39
C GLU A 236 27.86 -3.72 8.67
N ALA A 237 27.95 -4.71 7.76
CA ALA A 237 27.35 -6.02 7.96
C ALA A 237 28.27 -6.89 8.84
N VAL A 238 27.72 -7.55 9.84
CA VAL A 238 28.47 -8.30 10.85
C VAL A 238 27.78 -9.60 11.22
N SER A 239 28.56 -10.61 11.58
CA SER A 239 28.08 -11.94 11.94
C SER A 239 28.38 -12.32 13.40
N THR A 240 29.06 -11.47 14.14
CA THR A 240 29.39 -11.67 15.54
C THR A 240 29.14 -10.40 16.38
N VAL A 241 28.87 -10.59 17.67
CA VAL A 241 28.71 -9.47 18.61
C VAL A 241 29.99 -8.62 18.68
N LYS A 242 31.17 -9.24 18.60
CA LYS A 242 32.45 -8.51 18.63
C LYS A 242 32.57 -7.57 17.42
N GLU A 243 32.29 -8.08 16.21
CA GLU A 243 32.28 -7.27 14.99
C GLU A 243 31.27 -6.12 15.10
N ALA A 244 30.09 -6.37 15.69
CA ALA A 244 29.07 -5.33 15.90
C ALA A 244 29.59 -4.18 16.78
N LEU A 245 30.31 -4.50 17.86
CA LEU A 245 30.91 -3.48 18.74
C LEU A 245 32.02 -2.71 18.04
N ASP A 246 32.84 -3.39 17.24
CA ASP A 246 33.92 -2.75 16.49
C ASP A 246 33.33 -1.85 15.36
N ALA A 247 32.29 -2.31 14.65
CA ALA A 247 31.57 -1.50 13.68
C ALA A 247 30.97 -0.23 14.29
N ALA A 248 30.34 -0.34 15.47
CA ALA A 248 29.76 0.81 16.14
C ALA A 248 30.83 1.83 16.63
N LYS A 249 32.05 1.41 16.97
CA LYS A 249 33.17 2.32 17.26
C LYS A 249 33.53 3.14 16.02
N ASN A 250 33.53 2.51 14.84
CA ASN A 250 33.85 3.19 13.58
C ASN A 250 32.72 4.13 13.14
N ILE A 251 31.45 3.71 13.30
CA ILE A 251 30.26 4.46 12.86
C ILE A 251 29.95 5.61 13.84
N GLY A 252 30.08 5.36 15.12
CA GLY A 252 29.73 6.27 16.22
C GLY A 252 28.28 6.13 16.67
N TYR A 253 28.07 6.03 17.99
CA TYR A 253 26.73 5.99 18.60
C TYR A 253 25.95 7.29 18.38
N PRO A 254 24.60 7.25 18.38
CA PRO A 254 23.76 6.05 18.45
C PRO A 254 23.78 5.28 17.13
N VAL A 255 23.54 3.96 17.23
CA VAL A 255 23.41 3.06 16.08
C VAL A 255 22.06 2.35 16.08
N ILE A 256 21.65 1.85 14.92
CA ILE A 256 20.54 0.92 14.77
C ILE A 256 21.07 -0.43 14.32
N VAL A 257 20.53 -1.51 14.89
CA VAL A 257 20.79 -2.88 14.45
C VAL A 257 19.58 -3.33 13.64
N ARG A 258 19.82 -3.95 12.47
CA ARG A 258 18.81 -4.58 11.64
C ARG A 258 19.19 -6.03 11.36
N ALA A 259 18.28 -6.96 11.57
CA ALA A 259 18.49 -8.35 11.17
C ALA A 259 18.33 -8.47 9.64
N ALA A 260 19.25 -9.19 8.99
CA ALA A 260 19.13 -9.46 7.56
C ALA A 260 17.89 -10.35 7.28
N TYR A 261 17.21 -10.11 6.16
CA TYR A 261 16.03 -10.87 5.72
C TYR A 261 14.85 -10.91 6.71
N ALA A 262 14.84 -10.01 7.69
CA ALA A 262 13.79 -9.94 8.71
C ALA A 262 12.58 -9.17 8.22
N LEU A 263 11.39 -9.67 8.55
CA LEU A 263 10.12 -9.05 8.23
C LEU A 263 9.64 -8.15 9.38
N GLY A 264 9.09 -6.98 9.03
CA GLY A 264 8.45 -6.10 10.01
C GLY A 264 9.37 -5.58 11.11
N GLY A 265 10.68 -5.46 10.83
CA GLY A 265 11.67 -4.99 11.79
C GLY A 265 11.97 -5.95 12.95
N LEU A 266 11.63 -7.24 12.83
CA LEU A 266 11.91 -8.23 13.85
C LEU A 266 13.43 -8.33 14.11
N GLY A 267 13.85 -8.27 15.38
CA GLY A 267 15.25 -8.27 15.75
C GLY A 267 15.96 -6.92 15.53
N SER A 268 15.27 -5.89 15.07
CA SER A 268 15.82 -4.54 14.94
C SER A 268 15.67 -3.73 16.23
N GLY A 269 16.57 -2.78 16.45
CA GLY A 269 16.50 -1.88 17.60
C GLY A 269 17.60 -0.85 17.59
N PHE A 270 17.47 0.15 18.46
CA PHE A 270 18.46 1.19 18.65
C PHE A 270 19.36 0.86 19.84
N ALA A 271 20.59 1.30 19.75
CA ALA A 271 21.56 1.24 20.85
C ALA A 271 22.27 2.59 20.96
N ASP A 272 22.17 3.17 22.13
CA ASP A 272 22.81 4.45 22.46
C ASP A 272 24.18 4.21 23.15
N SER A 273 24.44 2.96 23.58
CA SER A 273 25.68 2.55 24.31
C SER A 273 26.20 1.19 23.83
N GLU A 274 27.43 0.88 24.21
CA GLU A 274 28.06 -0.42 23.93
C GLU A 274 27.35 -1.58 24.64
N GLU A 275 26.82 -1.36 25.85
CA GLU A 275 26.09 -2.37 26.61
C GLU A 275 24.78 -2.74 25.91
N GLU A 276 23.99 -1.74 25.54
CA GLU A 276 22.75 -1.94 24.79
C GLU A 276 22.98 -2.63 23.43
N LEU A 277 24.05 -2.24 22.73
CA LEU A 277 24.41 -2.86 21.45
C LEU A 277 24.79 -4.34 21.63
N ARG A 278 25.50 -4.68 22.66
CA ARG A 278 25.91 -6.07 22.99
C ARG A 278 24.69 -6.96 23.16
N ASP A 279 23.74 -6.52 23.99
CA ASP A 279 22.51 -7.27 24.25
C ASP A 279 21.60 -7.37 23.03
N LEU A 280 21.48 -6.28 22.29
CA LEU A 280 20.68 -6.23 21.07
C LEU A 280 21.27 -7.13 19.99
N SER A 281 22.59 -7.03 19.74
CA SER A 281 23.28 -7.84 18.74
C SER A 281 23.21 -9.33 19.06
N ALA A 282 23.35 -9.72 20.33
CA ALA A 282 23.23 -11.12 20.75
C ALA A 282 21.83 -11.69 20.44
N ARG A 283 20.78 -10.91 20.72
CA ARG A 283 19.40 -11.31 20.40
C ARG A 283 19.15 -11.36 18.90
N SER A 284 19.64 -10.37 18.15
CA SER A 284 19.41 -10.29 16.71
C SER A 284 20.12 -11.41 15.95
N LEU A 285 21.36 -11.74 16.36
CA LEU A 285 22.15 -12.85 15.80
C LEU A 285 21.58 -14.24 16.17
N SER A 286 20.73 -14.35 17.19
CA SER A 286 19.99 -15.59 17.44
C SER A 286 18.85 -15.83 16.45
N LEU A 287 18.39 -14.78 15.76
CA LEU A 287 17.31 -14.82 14.79
C LEU A 287 17.79 -14.81 13.33
N SER A 288 18.99 -14.28 13.10
CA SER A 288 19.57 -14.11 11.76
C SER A 288 21.07 -14.38 11.79
N PRO A 289 21.65 -15.05 10.79
CA PRO A 289 23.09 -15.31 10.75
C PRO A 289 23.93 -14.05 10.56
N GLN A 290 23.31 -12.95 10.12
CA GLN A 290 23.95 -11.67 9.86
C GLN A 290 23.06 -10.53 10.32
N ILE A 291 23.65 -9.48 10.86
CA ILE A 291 22.99 -8.23 11.21
C ILE A 291 23.74 -7.06 10.59
N LEU A 292 23.02 -5.98 10.34
CA LEU A 292 23.57 -4.70 9.92
C LEU A 292 23.65 -3.77 11.14
N VAL A 293 24.82 -3.19 11.39
CA VAL A 293 25.00 -2.08 12.33
C VAL A 293 25.08 -0.80 11.51
N GLU A 294 24.18 0.13 11.75
CA GLU A 294 24.00 1.31 10.90
C GLU A 294 23.94 2.57 11.77
N LYS A 295 24.41 3.71 11.24
CA LYS A 295 24.27 5.01 11.92
C LYS A 295 22.78 5.33 12.13
N SER A 296 22.41 5.59 13.36
CA SER A 296 21.03 5.99 13.69
C SER A 296 20.68 7.35 13.07
N LEU A 297 19.59 7.38 12.36
CA LEU A 297 18.95 8.59 11.83
C LEU A 297 17.66 8.93 12.60
N ARG A 298 17.54 8.44 13.85
CA ARG A 298 16.38 8.72 14.70
C ARG A 298 16.08 10.22 14.73
N GLY A 299 14.81 10.58 14.55
CA GLY A 299 14.37 11.97 14.55
C GLY A 299 14.38 12.66 13.18
N TRP A 300 14.96 12.02 12.14
CA TRP A 300 14.85 12.53 10.77
C TRP A 300 13.42 12.32 10.24
N LYS A 301 13.03 13.14 9.27
CA LYS A 301 11.74 12.94 8.56
C LYS A 301 11.82 11.69 7.70
N GLU A 302 10.74 10.90 7.68
CA GLU A 302 10.62 9.76 6.79
C GLU A 302 9.65 10.08 5.66
N SER A 303 10.05 9.76 4.43
CA SER A 303 9.24 9.96 3.24
C SER A 303 9.35 8.76 2.31
N GLU A 304 8.24 8.40 1.68
CA GLU A 304 8.14 7.26 0.79
C GLU A 304 7.67 7.66 -0.60
N TYR A 305 8.19 6.97 -1.62
CA TYR A 305 7.78 7.12 -3.01
C TYR A 305 7.41 5.76 -3.59
N GLU A 306 6.21 5.67 -4.15
CA GLU A 306 5.77 4.51 -4.94
C GLU A 306 6.08 4.77 -6.40
N VAL A 307 6.94 3.93 -6.96
CA VAL A 307 7.53 4.11 -8.29
C VAL A 307 7.17 2.96 -9.19
N LEU A 308 6.79 3.25 -10.42
CA LEU A 308 6.59 2.27 -11.48
C LEU A 308 7.64 2.44 -12.57
N ARG A 309 8.15 1.32 -13.10
CA ARG A 309 9.03 1.30 -14.27
C ARG A 309 8.73 0.09 -15.14
N ASP A 310 8.68 0.31 -16.46
CA ASP A 310 8.58 -0.77 -17.45
C ASP A 310 9.94 -1.17 -18.05
N GLN A 311 9.93 -2.19 -18.89
CA GLN A 311 11.14 -2.70 -19.53
C GLN A 311 11.76 -1.73 -20.55
N GLN A 312 11.01 -0.74 -21.05
CA GLN A 312 11.47 0.29 -21.98
C GLN A 312 11.95 1.57 -21.28
N ASP A 313 12.19 1.46 -19.96
CA ASP A 313 12.67 2.55 -19.11
C ASP A 313 11.69 3.73 -18.91
N ASN A 314 10.42 3.59 -19.28
CA ASN A 314 9.43 4.55 -18.85
C ASN A 314 9.20 4.37 -17.35
N ALA A 315 9.29 5.46 -16.60
CA ALA A 315 9.12 5.44 -15.14
C ALA A 315 8.31 6.64 -14.67
N LEU A 316 7.54 6.44 -13.60
CA LEU A 316 6.74 7.48 -12.97
C LEU A 316 6.66 7.29 -11.46
N ILE A 317 6.41 8.40 -10.76
CA ILE A 317 6.02 8.38 -9.34
C ILE A 317 4.49 8.33 -9.27
N CYS A 318 3.97 7.24 -8.71
CA CYS A 318 2.53 7.13 -8.49
C CYS A 318 2.07 7.96 -7.29
N CYS A 319 2.82 7.92 -6.20
CA CYS A 319 2.47 8.60 -4.97
C CYS A 319 3.73 8.96 -4.18
N ASN A 320 3.73 10.13 -3.59
CA ASN A 320 4.64 10.50 -2.51
C ASN A 320 3.86 10.54 -1.21
N MET A 321 4.47 10.00 -0.15
CA MET A 321 3.88 9.93 1.18
C MET A 321 4.89 10.40 2.22
N GLU A 322 4.40 10.93 3.32
CA GLU A 322 5.18 11.41 4.45
C GLU A 322 4.70 10.75 5.72
N ASN A 323 5.62 10.22 6.51
CA ASN A 323 5.32 9.74 7.84
C ASN A 323 5.21 10.93 8.80
N PHE A 324 4.12 10.97 9.56
CA PHE A 324 3.91 11.98 10.60
C PHE A 324 4.89 11.78 11.76
N ASP A 325 5.14 10.54 12.11
CA ASP A 325 6.09 10.15 13.13
C ASP A 325 7.53 10.23 12.57
N PRO A 326 8.50 10.70 13.36
CA PRO A 326 9.89 10.74 12.92
C PRO A 326 10.48 9.35 12.76
N LEU A 327 11.57 9.23 12.02
CA LEU A 327 12.30 7.99 11.85
C LEU A 327 12.71 7.40 13.20
N GLY A 328 12.48 6.10 13.36
CA GLY A 328 12.64 5.35 14.61
C GLY A 328 11.39 4.57 14.98
N ILE A 329 10.25 4.95 14.43
CA ILE A 329 8.99 4.21 14.50
C ILE A 329 8.82 3.47 13.17
N HIS A 330 8.43 2.19 13.23
CA HIS A 330 8.19 1.41 12.02
C HIS A 330 7.08 2.05 11.18
N THR A 331 7.29 2.18 9.86
CA THR A 331 6.34 2.86 8.95
C THR A 331 4.92 2.27 9.02
N GLY A 332 4.79 0.96 9.33
CA GLY A 332 3.50 0.32 9.61
C GLY A 332 2.76 0.87 10.82
N ASP A 333 3.50 1.33 11.83
CA ASP A 333 2.97 1.89 13.07
C ASP A 333 2.87 3.43 13.03
N SER A 334 3.35 4.06 11.98
CA SER A 334 3.31 5.50 11.76
C SER A 334 2.00 5.96 11.13
N ILE A 335 1.60 7.18 11.46
CA ILE A 335 0.56 7.89 10.71
C ILE A 335 1.19 8.38 9.40
N VAL A 336 0.55 8.06 8.26
CA VAL A 336 1.08 8.43 6.93
C VAL A 336 0.12 9.37 6.23
N VAL A 337 0.66 10.38 5.58
CA VAL A 337 -0.10 11.40 4.86
C VAL A 337 0.32 11.43 3.40
N ALA A 338 -0.65 11.47 2.51
CA ALA A 338 -0.48 11.60 1.07
C ALA A 338 -1.34 12.76 0.52
N PRO A 339 -0.78 13.67 -0.30
CA PRO A 339 0.65 13.85 -0.57
C PRO A 339 1.40 14.41 0.65
N SER A 340 2.73 14.38 0.63
CA SER A 340 3.56 15.01 1.68
C SER A 340 3.14 16.46 1.92
N GLN A 341 3.05 16.84 3.19
CA GLN A 341 2.56 18.18 3.62
C GLN A 341 3.69 19.12 4.04
N THR A 342 4.84 18.57 4.46
CA THR A 342 5.94 19.39 5.03
C THR A 342 7.19 19.41 4.16
N LEU A 343 7.19 18.73 3.01
CA LEU A 343 8.28 18.84 2.05
C LEU A 343 8.18 20.16 1.28
N SER A 344 9.31 20.85 1.14
CA SER A 344 9.43 21.91 0.16
C SER A 344 9.43 21.34 -1.25
N ASP A 345 9.09 22.15 -2.25
CA ASP A 345 9.12 21.78 -3.66
C ASP A 345 10.51 21.25 -4.07
N ASP A 346 11.56 21.93 -3.65
CA ASP A 346 12.95 21.50 -3.87
C ASP A 346 13.26 20.12 -3.29
N ASN A 347 12.84 19.83 -2.05
CA ASN A 347 13.05 18.54 -1.42
C ASN A 347 12.24 17.45 -2.10
N TYR A 348 10.98 17.75 -2.45
CA TYR A 348 10.13 16.83 -3.20
C TYR A 348 10.79 16.40 -4.52
N HIS A 349 11.24 17.36 -5.33
CA HIS A 349 11.85 17.08 -6.63
C HIS A 349 13.23 16.44 -6.52
N MET A 350 14.01 16.76 -5.49
CA MET A 350 15.28 16.10 -5.19
C MET A 350 15.08 14.61 -4.92
N LEU A 351 14.18 14.27 -4.00
CA LEU A 351 13.89 12.87 -3.63
C LEU A 351 13.22 12.11 -4.79
N ARG A 352 12.31 12.77 -5.53
CA ARG A 352 11.71 12.23 -6.75
C ARG A 352 12.77 11.86 -7.80
N SER A 353 13.71 12.75 -8.05
CA SER A 353 14.79 12.51 -9.02
C SER A 353 15.70 11.36 -8.57
N ALA A 354 16.00 11.29 -7.28
CA ALA A 354 16.73 10.18 -6.69
C ALA A 354 15.99 8.84 -6.86
N ALA A 355 14.66 8.83 -6.60
CA ALA A 355 13.84 7.63 -6.77
C ALA A 355 13.90 7.08 -8.21
N LEU A 356 13.70 7.95 -9.20
CA LEU A 356 13.78 7.57 -10.61
C LEU A 356 15.18 7.07 -11.01
N LYS A 357 16.24 7.68 -10.47
CA LYS A 357 17.61 7.28 -10.70
C LYS A 357 17.89 5.89 -10.12
N VAL A 358 17.44 5.64 -8.90
CA VAL A 358 17.62 4.37 -8.22
C VAL A 358 16.88 3.23 -8.91
N ILE A 359 15.58 3.38 -9.22
CA ILE A 359 14.81 2.30 -9.85
C ILE A 359 15.38 1.90 -11.23
N ARG A 360 15.88 2.88 -11.98
CA ARG A 360 16.54 2.65 -13.28
C ARG A 360 17.85 1.90 -13.11
N HIS A 361 18.68 2.34 -12.19
CA HIS A 361 20.00 1.72 -11.97
C HIS A 361 19.88 0.27 -11.48
N LEU A 362 18.97 0.02 -10.53
CA LEU A 362 18.70 -1.33 -10.02
C LEU A 362 18.03 -2.24 -11.06
N GLY A 363 17.48 -1.68 -12.14
CA GLY A 363 16.81 -2.47 -13.19
C GLY A 363 15.46 -3.06 -12.78
N ILE A 364 14.80 -2.49 -11.79
CA ILE A 364 13.49 -2.95 -11.33
C ILE A 364 12.46 -2.80 -12.44
N VAL A 365 11.63 -3.85 -12.64
CA VAL A 365 10.50 -3.87 -13.57
C VAL A 365 9.22 -4.14 -12.80
N GLY A 366 8.26 -3.27 -12.93
CA GLY A 366 7.02 -3.28 -12.16
C GLY A 366 6.98 -2.12 -11.18
N GLU A 367 6.70 -2.41 -9.92
CA GLU A 367 6.55 -1.42 -8.86
C GLU A 367 7.62 -1.61 -7.78
N CYS A 368 8.04 -0.51 -7.19
CA CYS A 368 8.82 -0.51 -5.97
C CYS A 368 8.46 0.65 -5.05
N ASN A 369 8.64 0.41 -3.75
CA ASN A 369 8.62 1.42 -2.72
C ASN A 369 10.06 1.82 -2.38
N ILE A 370 10.34 3.12 -2.33
CA ILE A 370 11.62 3.65 -1.87
C ILE A 370 11.39 4.57 -0.67
N GLN A 371 12.16 4.34 0.40
CA GLN A 371 12.07 5.07 1.67
C GLN A 371 13.28 5.95 1.89
N TYR A 372 13.04 7.16 2.33
CA TYR A 372 14.05 8.18 2.59
C TYR A 372 14.00 8.68 4.02
N ALA A 373 15.17 8.88 4.60
CA ALA A 373 15.37 9.77 5.73
C ALA A 373 15.81 11.13 5.19
N LEU A 374 15.13 12.20 5.59
CA LEU A 374 15.47 13.59 5.26
C LEU A 374 15.77 14.34 6.56
N SER A 375 16.92 15.02 6.60
CA SER A 375 17.29 15.86 7.73
C SER A 375 16.23 16.93 7.99
N PRO A 376 15.80 17.15 9.25
CA PRO A 376 14.86 18.23 9.57
C PRO A 376 15.46 19.64 9.36
N ASP A 377 16.80 19.75 9.45
CA ASP A 377 17.52 21.05 9.50
C ASP A 377 18.28 21.37 8.21
N SER A 378 18.36 20.41 7.27
CA SER A 378 19.12 20.57 6.02
C SER A 378 18.48 19.85 4.86
N ARG A 379 19.10 19.93 3.67
CA ARG A 379 18.71 19.16 2.48
C ARG A 379 19.37 17.78 2.42
N GLU A 380 20.05 17.36 3.48
CA GLU A 380 20.71 16.07 3.55
C GLU A 380 19.68 14.95 3.64
N TYR A 381 19.83 13.92 2.81
CA TYR A 381 18.95 12.74 2.84
C TYR A 381 19.76 11.45 2.78
N ARG A 382 19.13 10.36 3.16
CA ARG A 382 19.65 8.99 2.98
C ARG A 382 18.54 8.11 2.45
N VAL A 383 18.86 7.20 1.53
CA VAL A 383 17.98 6.08 1.21
C VAL A 383 18.05 5.08 2.35
N ILE A 384 16.89 4.68 2.86
CA ILE A 384 16.77 3.69 3.93
C ILE A 384 16.71 2.30 3.33
N GLU A 385 15.78 2.10 2.40
CA GLU A 385 15.58 0.84 1.71
C GLU A 385 14.80 1.02 0.41
N VAL A 386 14.91 0.03 -0.47
CA VAL A 386 14.11 -0.13 -1.67
C VAL A 386 13.45 -1.50 -1.62
N ASN A 387 12.13 -1.53 -1.66
CA ASN A 387 11.36 -2.76 -1.70
C ASN A 387 10.93 -3.03 -3.15
N PRO A 388 11.56 -3.98 -3.90
CA PRO A 388 11.27 -4.23 -5.32
C PRO A 388 9.99 -5.07 -5.49
N ARG A 389 8.97 -4.74 -4.77
CA ARG A 389 7.70 -5.47 -4.67
C ARG A 389 6.58 -4.57 -4.20
N LEU A 390 5.35 -4.99 -4.46
CA LEU A 390 4.18 -4.36 -3.85
C LEU A 390 4.32 -4.40 -2.32
N SER A 391 3.91 -3.31 -1.69
CA SER A 391 4.02 -3.09 -0.25
C SER A 391 2.65 -2.70 0.33
N ARG A 392 2.62 -2.43 1.62
CA ARG A 392 1.43 -1.87 2.29
C ARG A 392 1.12 -0.48 1.77
N SER A 393 2.15 0.33 1.61
CA SER A 393 2.06 1.68 1.06
C SER A 393 1.55 1.68 -0.38
N SER A 394 1.83 0.64 -1.18
CA SER A 394 1.28 0.50 -2.55
C SER A 394 -0.25 0.39 -2.55
N ALA A 395 -0.82 -0.34 -1.59
CA ALA A 395 -2.28 -0.41 -1.44
C ALA A 395 -2.88 0.93 -0.99
N LEU A 396 -2.20 1.63 -0.06
CA LEU A 396 -2.57 2.98 0.36
C LEU A 396 -2.49 3.96 -0.81
N ALA A 397 -1.37 3.98 -1.53
CA ALA A 397 -1.15 4.82 -2.69
C ALA A 397 -2.20 4.59 -3.78
N SER A 398 -2.54 3.32 -4.06
CA SER A 398 -3.60 2.98 -5.03
C SER A 398 -4.96 3.54 -4.61
N LYS A 399 -5.32 3.43 -3.33
CA LYS A 399 -6.57 4.00 -2.81
C LYS A 399 -6.55 5.52 -2.80
N ALA A 400 -5.41 6.11 -2.44
CA ALA A 400 -5.26 7.56 -2.38
C ALA A 400 -5.33 8.22 -3.76
N THR A 401 -4.69 7.64 -4.75
CA THR A 401 -4.55 8.23 -6.10
C THR A 401 -5.59 7.74 -7.10
N GLY A 402 -6.23 6.60 -6.82
CA GLY A 402 -7.05 5.88 -7.80
C GLY A 402 -6.23 5.13 -8.86
N TYR A 403 -4.90 5.23 -8.82
CA TYR A 403 -4.01 4.52 -9.75
C TYR A 403 -3.83 3.05 -9.32
N PRO A 404 -4.16 2.07 -10.17
CA PRO A 404 -4.15 0.66 -9.77
C PRO A 404 -2.73 0.08 -9.88
N LEU A 405 -1.86 0.38 -8.91
CA LEU A 405 -0.45 0.00 -8.90
C LEU A 405 -0.22 -1.49 -9.16
N ALA A 406 -0.85 -2.36 -8.38
CA ALA A 406 -0.65 -3.80 -8.51
C ALA A 406 -1.13 -4.36 -9.86
N TYR A 407 -2.26 -3.90 -10.36
CA TYR A 407 -2.76 -4.26 -11.69
C TYR A 407 -1.78 -3.84 -12.80
N THR A 408 -1.31 -2.59 -12.73
CA THR A 408 -0.36 -2.05 -13.70
C THR A 408 0.97 -2.81 -13.61
N ALA A 409 1.52 -3.03 -12.41
CA ALA A 409 2.75 -3.79 -12.22
C ALA A 409 2.68 -5.21 -12.84
N ALA A 410 1.53 -5.90 -12.69
CA ALA A 410 1.33 -7.20 -13.33
C ALA A 410 1.37 -7.11 -14.87
N LYS A 411 0.75 -6.08 -15.44
CA LYS A 411 0.83 -5.83 -16.90
C LYS A 411 2.26 -5.51 -17.36
N LEU A 412 3.01 -4.72 -16.58
CA LEU A 412 4.41 -4.43 -16.88
C LEU A 412 5.27 -5.70 -16.86
N GLY A 413 5.03 -6.59 -15.89
CA GLY A 413 5.68 -7.90 -15.83
C GLY A 413 5.38 -8.81 -17.04
N LEU A 414 4.23 -8.63 -17.68
CA LEU A 414 3.88 -9.29 -18.94
C LEU A 414 4.51 -8.62 -20.17
N GLY A 415 5.33 -7.59 -19.99
CA GLY A 415 6.00 -6.87 -21.07
C GLY A 415 5.19 -5.74 -21.69
N TYR A 416 4.06 -5.32 -21.09
CA TYR A 416 3.41 -4.08 -21.51
C TYR A 416 4.24 -2.89 -21.05
N THR A 417 4.19 -1.79 -21.82
CA THR A 417 4.80 -0.52 -21.43
C THR A 417 3.74 0.42 -20.82
N LEU A 418 4.18 1.34 -19.99
CA LEU A 418 3.29 2.35 -19.39
C LEU A 418 2.52 3.18 -20.44
N PRO A 419 3.13 3.62 -21.56
CA PRO A 419 2.40 4.32 -22.62
C PRO A 419 1.36 3.46 -23.34
N GLU A 420 1.53 2.13 -23.43
CA GLU A 420 0.56 1.21 -24.07
C GLU A 420 -0.68 0.96 -23.24
N LEU A 421 -0.56 1.06 -21.92
CA LEU A 421 -1.66 0.76 -21.00
C LEU A 421 -2.61 1.96 -20.90
N PRO A 422 -3.94 1.73 -20.93
CA PRO A 422 -4.89 2.79 -20.66
C PRO A 422 -4.86 3.21 -19.19
N ASN A 423 -5.01 4.50 -18.93
CA ASN A 423 -5.21 5.01 -17.59
C ASN A 423 -6.57 4.52 -17.05
N ALA A 424 -6.55 3.83 -15.91
CA ALA A 424 -7.75 3.21 -15.35
C ALA A 424 -8.78 4.24 -14.84
N VAL A 425 -8.34 5.46 -14.52
CA VAL A 425 -9.20 6.54 -14.02
C VAL A 425 -9.86 7.28 -15.20
N THR A 426 -9.04 7.80 -16.11
CA THR A 426 -9.54 8.63 -17.23
C THR A 426 -10.15 7.83 -18.36
N LYS A 427 -9.71 6.58 -18.56
CA LYS A 427 -10.06 5.69 -19.68
C LYS A 427 -9.62 6.19 -21.06
N THR A 428 -9.20 7.43 -21.20
CA THR A 428 -8.88 8.10 -22.47
C THR A 428 -7.41 8.46 -22.63
N THR A 429 -6.63 8.40 -21.55
CA THR A 429 -5.18 8.66 -21.53
C THR A 429 -4.40 7.40 -21.24
N THR A 430 -3.06 7.50 -21.23
CA THR A 430 -2.17 6.36 -20.92
C THR A 430 -1.90 6.23 -19.42
N ALA A 431 -1.43 5.05 -18.99
CA ALA A 431 -0.99 4.82 -17.62
C ALA A 431 0.33 5.54 -17.29
N CYS A 432 1.07 6.02 -18.30
CA CYS A 432 2.31 6.79 -18.12
C CYS A 432 1.98 8.24 -17.71
N PHE A 433 1.44 8.40 -16.52
CA PHE A 433 0.98 9.69 -16.00
C PHE A 433 1.06 9.72 -14.48
N GLU A 434 1.78 10.68 -13.91
CA GLU A 434 1.90 10.86 -12.46
C GLU A 434 0.59 11.45 -11.90
N PRO A 435 -0.07 10.78 -10.94
CA PRO A 435 -1.25 11.31 -10.29
C PRO A 435 -0.95 12.61 -9.53
N SER A 436 -1.91 13.53 -9.53
CA SER A 436 -1.88 14.77 -8.76
C SER A 436 -3.11 14.83 -7.86
N LEU A 437 -2.90 15.08 -6.57
CA LEU A 437 -3.96 15.08 -5.56
C LEU A 437 -4.29 16.52 -5.15
N ASP A 438 -5.57 16.89 -5.20
CA ASP A 438 -6.13 18.13 -4.67
C ASP A 438 -6.86 17.95 -3.34
N TYR A 439 -6.65 16.79 -2.70
CA TYR A 439 -7.16 16.39 -1.40
C TYR A 439 -6.05 15.70 -0.60
N ILE A 440 -6.27 15.52 0.68
CA ILE A 440 -5.31 14.91 1.60
C ILE A 440 -5.87 13.59 2.09
N VAL A 441 -5.02 12.57 2.07
CA VAL A 441 -5.32 11.24 2.58
C VAL A 441 -4.46 10.98 3.80
N THR A 442 -5.08 10.58 4.91
CA THR A 442 -4.38 10.19 6.13
C THR A 442 -4.64 8.71 6.41
N LYS A 443 -3.58 7.93 6.54
CA LYS A 443 -3.58 6.56 7.05
C LYS A 443 -3.24 6.61 8.54
N MET A 444 -4.03 5.93 9.36
CA MET A 444 -3.80 5.80 10.80
C MET A 444 -3.80 4.33 11.20
N PRO A 445 -2.73 3.85 11.86
CA PRO A 445 -2.64 2.46 12.29
C PRO A 445 -3.56 2.16 13.47
N LYS A 446 -3.88 0.87 13.63
CA LYS A 446 -4.64 0.33 14.76
C LYS A 446 -3.82 -0.72 15.48
N TRP A 447 -3.78 -0.63 16.82
CA TRP A 447 -3.11 -1.58 17.68
C TRP A 447 -4.12 -2.29 18.58
N ASP A 448 -3.86 -3.58 18.84
CA ASP A 448 -4.62 -4.41 19.77
C ASP A 448 -3.73 -4.92 20.93
N LEU A 449 -2.73 -4.12 21.31
CA LEU A 449 -1.71 -4.51 22.31
C LEU A 449 -2.29 -4.90 23.67
N SER A 450 -3.44 -4.36 24.02
CA SER A 450 -4.16 -4.73 25.28
C SER A 450 -4.62 -6.18 25.32
N LYS A 451 -4.73 -6.85 24.18
CA LYS A 451 -5.13 -8.27 24.07
C LYS A 451 -3.98 -9.23 24.36
N PHE A 452 -2.75 -8.75 24.38
CA PHE A 452 -1.56 -9.58 24.55
C PHE A 452 -0.92 -9.31 25.92
N GLN A 453 -0.69 -10.37 26.68
CA GLN A 453 0.08 -10.29 27.92
C GLN A 453 1.59 -10.23 27.60
N HIS A 454 2.35 -9.54 28.44
CA HIS A 454 3.82 -9.44 28.36
C HIS A 454 4.37 -8.74 27.07
N VAL A 455 3.53 -8.07 26.30
CA VAL A 455 3.98 -7.24 25.16
C VAL A 455 4.25 -5.82 25.64
N LYS A 456 5.43 -5.29 25.32
CA LYS A 456 5.73 -3.86 25.53
C LYS A 456 4.77 -3.03 24.67
N ARG A 457 4.15 -2.01 25.28
CA ARG A 457 3.16 -1.16 24.60
C ARG A 457 3.79 -0.03 23.79
N ASP A 458 5.09 0.23 24.00
CA ASP A 458 5.81 1.26 23.28
C ASP A 458 5.90 0.91 21.80
N ILE A 459 5.66 1.86 20.93
CA ILE A 459 5.90 1.74 19.49
C ILE A 459 7.38 2.06 19.20
N GLY A 460 7.94 1.43 18.17
CA GLY A 460 9.34 1.57 17.82
C GLY A 460 9.67 0.97 16.45
N SER A 461 10.91 0.50 16.28
CA SER A 461 11.39 -0.03 15.00
C SER A 461 10.74 -1.35 14.57
N SER A 462 10.13 -2.10 15.50
CA SER A 462 9.40 -3.33 15.17
C SER A 462 7.91 -3.05 15.07
N MET A 463 7.28 -3.54 14.00
CA MET A 463 5.87 -3.37 13.74
C MET A 463 4.98 -4.10 14.74
N LYS A 464 3.98 -3.41 15.26
CA LYS A 464 2.99 -3.92 16.22
C LYS A 464 1.54 -3.69 15.82
N SER A 465 1.28 -2.85 14.82
CA SER A 465 -0.07 -2.58 14.33
C SER A 465 -0.68 -3.83 13.69
N VAL A 466 -1.99 -4.00 13.86
CA VAL A 466 -2.77 -5.13 13.35
C VAL A 466 -3.73 -4.75 12.22
N GLY A 467 -3.80 -3.47 11.90
CA GLY A 467 -4.66 -2.93 10.86
C GLY A 467 -4.49 -1.42 10.74
N GLU A 468 -5.28 -0.84 9.86
CA GLU A 468 -5.23 0.59 9.59
C GLU A 468 -6.57 1.10 9.08
N VAL A 469 -6.79 2.40 9.18
CA VAL A 469 -7.87 3.12 8.52
C VAL A 469 -7.28 4.18 7.59
N MET A 470 -8.02 4.51 6.55
CA MET A 470 -7.70 5.59 5.63
C MET A 470 -8.86 6.60 5.59
N ALA A 471 -8.54 7.88 5.67
CA ALA A 471 -9.53 8.95 5.55
C ALA A 471 -9.07 9.99 4.54
N ILE A 472 -10.04 10.57 3.83
CA ILE A 472 -9.83 11.61 2.82
C ILE A 472 -10.49 12.90 3.30
N GLY A 473 -9.79 14.01 3.18
CA GLY A 473 -10.27 15.35 3.49
C GLY A 473 -9.72 16.40 2.54
N ARG A 474 -10.28 17.60 2.58
CA ARG A 474 -9.76 18.74 1.81
C ARG A 474 -8.55 19.38 2.51
N THR A 475 -8.44 19.17 3.81
CA THR A 475 -7.34 19.66 4.63
C THR A 475 -6.77 18.53 5.48
N PHE A 476 -5.52 18.68 5.95
CA PHE A 476 -4.88 17.72 6.84
C PHE A 476 -5.71 17.52 8.12
N GLN A 477 -6.20 18.60 8.73
CA GLN A 477 -7.00 18.54 9.96
C GLN A 477 -8.28 17.73 9.77
N GLU A 478 -8.95 17.89 8.63
CA GLU A 478 -10.16 17.14 8.32
C GLU A 478 -9.86 15.65 8.14
N SER A 479 -8.84 15.30 7.33
CA SER A 479 -8.49 13.90 7.07
C SER A 479 -7.98 13.20 8.33
N MET A 480 -7.18 13.87 9.16
CA MET A 480 -6.64 13.36 10.42
C MET A 480 -7.75 13.02 11.41
N GLN A 481 -8.70 13.93 11.63
CA GLN A 481 -9.81 13.69 12.56
C GLN A 481 -10.80 12.65 12.03
N LYS A 482 -11.00 12.57 10.70
CA LYS A 482 -11.78 11.50 10.10
C LYS A 482 -11.12 10.13 10.31
N ALA A 483 -9.80 10.05 10.14
CA ALA A 483 -9.04 8.82 10.38
C ALA A 483 -9.16 8.38 11.84
N LEU A 484 -8.95 9.29 12.79
CA LEU A 484 -9.07 9.01 14.21
C LEU A 484 -10.46 8.47 14.57
N ARG A 485 -11.51 9.09 14.06
CA ARG A 485 -12.89 8.62 14.25
C ARG A 485 -13.10 7.25 13.59
N GLY A 486 -12.50 7.01 12.43
CA GLY A 486 -12.61 5.74 11.68
C GLY A 486 -11.97 4.56 12.38
N LEU A 487 -11.04 4.78 13.33
CA LEU A 487 -10.45 3.71 14.13
C LEU A 487 -11.46 3.01 15.07
N GLU A 488 -12.59 3.68 15.40
CA GLU A 488 -13.63 3.16 16.31
C GLU A 488 -13.07 2.75 17.69
N VAL A 489 -12.14 3.54 18.21
CA VAL A 489 -11.52 3.34 19.54
C VAL A 489 -12.14 4.24 20.63
N GLY A 490 -13.32 4.81 20.36
CA GLY A 490 -14.01 5.71 21.28
C GLY A 490 -13.44 7.13 21.31
N ALA A 491 -12.58 7.50 20.35
CA ALA A 491 -12.09 8.85 20.15
C ALA A 491 -12.85 9.52 19.00
N CYS A 492 -13.36 10.73 19.26
CA CYS A 492 -14.09 11.53 18.28
C CYS A 492 -13.24 12.67 17.70
N GLY A 493 -12.05 12.89 18.23
CA GLY A 493 -11.11 13.93 17.86
C GLY A 493 -9.85 13.85 18.72
N LEU A 494 -9.06 14.92 18.73
CA LEU A 494 -7.80 15.03 19.46
C LEU A 494 -7.99 15.48 20.93
N ASP A 495 -9.14 15.16 21.52
CA ASP A 495 -9.36 15.44 22.93
C ASP A 495 -8.40 14.63 23.82
N PRO A 496 -7.82 15.22 24.87
CA PRO A 496 -6.93 14.52 25.78
C PRO A 496 -7.66 13.36 26.45
N LYS A 497 -7.07 12.16 26.37
CA LYS A 497 -7.60 10.93 26.99
C LYS A 497 -6.87 10.59 28.28
N VAL A 498 -5.70 11.15 28.50
CA VAL A 498 -4.87 10.95 29.68
C VAL A 498 -4.60 12.32 30.30
N ASP A 499 -4.70 12.39 31.62
CA ASP A 499 -4.23 13.58 32.33
C ASP A 499 -2.71 13.62 32.28
N LEU A 500 -2.16 14.56 31.50
CA LEU A 500 -0.70 14.72 31.33
C LEU A 500 0.01 15.10 32.65
N ALA A 501 -0.72 15.50 33.68
CA ALA A 501 -0.19 15.76 35.00
C ALA A 501 -0.14 14.49 35.89
N SER A 502 -0.68 13.36 35.43
CA SER A 502 -0.66 12.09 36.17
C SER A 502 0.67 11.36 35.97
N PRO A 503 1.19 10.63 36.98
CA PRO A 503 2.37 9.79 36.83
C PRO A 503 2.23 8.67 35.77
N GLU A 504 1.00 8.37 35.35
CA GLU A 504 0.68 7.36 34.33
C GLU A 504 0.85 7.90 32.89
N ALA A 505 1.06 9.22 32.73
CA ALA A 505 1.26 9.87 31.46
C ALA A 505 2.75 9.90 30.99
N ALA A 506 3.67 9.56 31.87
CA ALA A 506 5.09 9.44 31.63
C ALA A 506 5.45 7.96 31.39
#